data_7e330bc18f1a030244a4d2ad338bb0f2
#
_entry.id   7e330bc18f1a030244a4d2ad338bb0f2
#
_cell.length_a   1.000
_cell.length_b   1.000
_cell.length_c   1.000
_cell.angle_alpha   90.00
_cell.angle_beta   90.00
_cell.angle_gamma   90.00
#
_symmetry.space_group_name_H-M   'P 1'
#
loop_
_entity.id
_entity.type
_entity.pdbx_description
1 polymer ?
#
loop_
_entity_poly.entity_id
_entity_poly.type
_entity_poly.pdbx_seq_one_letter_code
_entity_poly.pdbx_strand_id
1 'polypeptide(L)'
;MIAYFPELYPDELFYSTVARYYSHLYPSYNMAIEKLCINKNSRIDIEFGLKALNKKTRSFFEKTYGLRSILLNHTMFLQYAMFETNDRRMQAKAILLDGEGDIQSALRFPKNKNGTRFLRYCPLCFKEDKQKYGEAYWHKAHQIRGVDVCNKHGCFLHNTNIEISAKSSPRLWVADDIVVNCEADLASEVEQQFADYAIQLMKVRTTWNCPINEWLISKLEGTKYISARGKRKFVNELYSDMLEYYKEFGRVGIEKQHQLVKLFTGYNNNFLDICMLLFFLKVSIKELENPYLPKESQTERFDKQVEQYYQEGLGCYRIARKVGSSPTTALKTNSIKDKKQRNYSNRAGATKQNWEKMDKEMLVKVKELCEKIYTGDGDRPKRVTSFAVTKGMGWPDKRLNYLPKCKELVKTYASESIEEYWARECVWAYEKIMKESVNINWRQLRDMTNIRRSDFERCKNYLDNYTDNATADKIRRII
;
A
#
# COMPACT_ATOMS: atom_id res chain seq x y z
N MET A 1 -34.51 24.49 17.27
CA MET A 1 -33.94 25.49 16.34
C MET A 1 -32.55 25.85 16.88
N ILE A 2 -31.53 25.95 16.05
CA ILE A 2 -30.20 26.47 16.44
C ILE A 2 -30.32 27.98 16.35
N ALA A 3 -30.29 28.64 17.51
CA ALA A 3 -30.46 30.10 17.60
C ALA A 3 -29.15 30.86 17.33
N TYR A 4 -28.02 30.22 17.64
CA TYR A 4 -26.69 30.76 17.45
C TYR A 4 -25.73 29.60 17.13
N PHE A 5 -24.78 29.83 16.23
CA PHE A 5 -23.63 28.96 15.99
C PHE A 5 -22.41 29.82 15.68
N PRO A 6 -21.22 29.54 16.25
CA PRO A 6 -20.02 30.34 16.02
C PRO A 6 -19.66 30.40 14.52
N GLU A 7 -19.12 31.54 14.11
CA GLU A 7 -18.56 31.63 12.75
C GLU A 7 -17.38 30.66 12.56
N LEU A 8 -17.27 30.16 11.34
CA LEU A 8 -16.15 29.32 10.92
C LEU A 8 -14.92 30.23 10.68
N TYR A 9 -13.87 30.04 11.47
CA TYR A 9 -12.62 30.79 11.28
C TYR A 9 -11.82 30.24 10.07
N PRO A 10 -10.89 31.06 9.53
CA PRO A 10 -10.04 30.62 8.42
C PRO A 10 -9.24 29.35 8.76
N ASP A 11 -9.31 28.34 7.91
CA ASP A 11 -8.66 27.02 8.10
C ASP A 11 -9.08 26.26 9.36
N GLU A 12 -10.17 26.67 10.00
CA GLU A 12 -10.69 25.98 11.17
C GLU A 12 -11.29 24.61 10.81
N LEU A 13 -11.00 23.58 11.61
CA LEU A 13 -11.72 22.32 11.52
C LEU A 13 -13.17 22.47 11.96
N PHE A 14 -14.10 21.85 11.25
CA PHE A 14 -15.51 21.80 11.66
C PHE A 14 -15.69 21.23 13.08
N TYR A 15 -14.86 20.23 13.44
CA TYR A 15 -14.75 19.74 14.81
C TYR A 15 -14.49 20.87 15.82
N SER A 16 -13.57 21.77 15.50
CA SER A 16 -13.20 22.91 16.35
C SER A 16 -14.38 23.85 16.56
N THR A 17 -15.08 24.22 15.48
CA THR A 17 -16.25 25.10 15.57
C THR A 17 -17.37 24.46 16.41
N VAL A 18 -17.57 23.15 16.31
CA VAL A 18 -18.54 22.44 17.18
C VAL A 18 -18.06 22.40 18.63
N ALA A 19 -16.75 22.29 18.87
CA ALA A 19 -16.19 22.35 20.23
C ALA A 19 -16.41 23.73 20.87
N ARG A 20 -16.19 24.81 20.12
CA ARG A 20 -16.49 26.19 20.56
C ARG A 20 -17.99 26.38 20.78
N TYR A 21 -18.83 25.89 19.91
CA TYR A 21 -20.29 25.92 20.11
C TYR A 21 -20.71 25.23 21.41
N TYR A 22 -20.13 24.09 21.72
CA TYR A 22 -20.34 23.42 22.99
C TYR A 22 -19.86 24.27 24.17
N SER A 23 -18.63 24.76 24.12
CA SER A 23 -18.01 25.52 25.23
C SER A 23 -18.76 26.82 25.55
N HIS A 24 -19.26 27.51 24.52
CA HIS A 24 -19.94 28.77 24.69
C HIS A 24 -21.36 28.67 25.24
N LEU A 25 -22.06 27.57 24.92
CA LEU A 25 -23.51 27.54 25.12
C LEU A 25 -24.03 26.44 26.04
N TYR A 26 -23.24 25.41 26.28
CA TYR A 26 -23.75 24.22 26.96
C TYR A 26 -22.90 23.80 28.15
N PRO A 27 -23.55 23.54 29.30
CA PRO A 27 -22.81 23.07 30.49
C PRO A 27 -22.35 21.60 30.35
N SER A 28 -22.89 20.86 29.41
CA SER A 28 -22.49 19.46 29.17
C SER A 28 -22.41 19.11 27.70
N TYR A 29 -21.48 18.23 27.33
CA TYR A 29 -21.32 17.66 25.99
C TYR A 29 -22.62 17.05 25.44
N ASN A 30 -23.33 16.29 26.27
CA ASN A 30 -24.53 15.60 25.83
C ASN A 30 -25.62 16.57 25.33
N MET A 31 -25.78 17.73 25.96
CA MET A 31 -26.76 18.73 25.53
C MET A 31 -26.43 19.30 24.15
N ALA A 32 -25.16 19.57 23.87
CA ALA A 32 -24.74 20.01 22.54
C ALA A 32 -24.96 18.93 21.47
N ILE A 33 -24.61 17.68 21.78
CA ILE A 33 -24.78 16.55 20.86
C ILE A 33 -26.26 16.23 20.59
N GLU A 34 -27.10 16.24 21.60
CA GLU A 34 -28.56 16.03 21.39
C GLU A 34 -29.16 17.10 20.48
N LYS A 35 -28.63 18.32 20.54
CA LYS A 35 -29.09 19.41 19.67
C LYS A 35 -28.64 19.24 18.22
N LEU A 36 -27.38 18.88 18.02
CA LEU A 36 -26.73 18.86 16.69
C LEU A 36 -26.84 17.51 15.99
N CYS A 37 -26.79 16.41 16.73
CA CYS A 37 -26.54 15.08 16.19
C CYS A 37 -27.82 14.23 16.10
N ILE A 38 -27.70 13.07 15.44
CA ILE A 38 -28.78 12.11 15.23
C ILE A 38 -29.26 11.54 16.58
N ASN A 39 -28.34 11.25 17.49
CA ASN A 39 -28.64 10.75 18.82
C ASN A 39 -27.53 11.13 19.83
N LYS A 40 -27.78 10.91 21.12
CA LYS A 40 -26.85 11.22 22.21
C LYS A 40 -25.53 10.45 22.18
N ASN A 41 -25.48 9.33 21.48
CA ASN A 41 -24.25 8.51 21.32
C ASN A 41 -23.47 8.89 20.06
N SER A 42 -23.97 9.84 19.27
CA SER A 42 -23.27 10.33 18.09
C SER A 42 -21.98 11.04 18.50
N ARG A 43 -20.97 10.91 17.65
CA ARG A 43 -19.66 11.54 17.84
C ARG A 43 -19.33 12.41 16.65
N ILE A 44 -18.90 13.62 16.91
CA ILE A 44 -18.31 14.50 15.91
C ILE A 44 -16.81 14.12 15.85
N ASP A 45 -16.44 13.44 14.77
CA ASP A 45 -15.05 13.08 14.54
C ASP A 45 -14.25 14.24 13.92
N ILE A 46 -12.94 14.20 14.09
CA ILE A 46 -12.03 15.25 13.61
C ILE A 46 -11.90 15.24 12.08
N GLU A 47 -12.05 14.07 11.48
CA GLU A 47 -11.81 13.92 10.05
C GLU A 47 -12.92 14.57 9.21
N PHE A 48 -14.17 14.36 9.58
CA PHE A 48 -15.32 14.83 8.79
C PHE A 48 -16.38 15.56 9.62
N GLY A 49 -16.77 15.01 10.77
CA GLY A 49 -17.78 15.57 11.67
C GLY A 49 -19.22 15.62 11.15
N LEU A 50 -19.43 15.60 9.83
CA LEU A 50 -20.72 15.86 9.20
C LEU A 50 -21.69 14.68 9.30
N LYS A 51 -21.21 13.45 9.31
CA LYS A 51 -22.07 12.25 9.30
C LYS A 51 -22.94 12.15 10.55
N ALA A 52 -22.47 12.65 11.67
CA ALA A 52 -23.19 12.61 12.94
C ALA A 52 -24.40 13.56 13.01
N LEU A 53 -24.48 14.55 12.13
CA LEU A 53 -25.48 15.62 12.19
C LEU A 53 -26.88 15.12 11.86
N ASN A 54 -27.89 15.58 12.63
CA ASN A 54 -29.29 15.33 12.33
C ASN A 54 -29.79 16.16 11.14
N LYS A 55 -30.96 15.80 10.58
CA LYS A 55 -31.55 16.45 9.39
C LYS A 55 -31.81 17.97 9.59
N LYS A 56 -32.24 18.38 10.78
CA LYS A 56 -32.49 19.81 11.07
C LYS A 56 -31.18 20.61 11.09
N THR A 57 -30.15 20.06 11.69
CA THR A 57 -28.82 20.67 11.75
C THR A 57 -28.19 20.72 10.36
N ARG A 58 -28.33 19.69 9.56
CA ARG A 58 -27.85 19.70 8.16
C ARG A 58 -28.52 20.79 7.34
N SER A 59 -29.85 20.91 7.44
CA SER A 59 -30.60 21.97 6.76
C SER A 59 -30.17 23.38 7.22
N PHE A 60 -29.85 23.55 8.49
CA PHE A 60 -29.31 24.81 9.00
C PHE A 60 -27.94 25.12 8.39
N PHE A 61 -26.99 24.18 8.43
CA PHE A 61 -25.67 24.38 7.85
C PHE A 61 -25.68 24.57 6.34
N GLU A 62 -26.55 23.85 5.63
CA GLU A 62 -26.70 24.03 4.19
C GLU A 62 -27.13 25.47 3.85
N LYS A 63 -28.10 26.03 4.59
CA LYS A 63 -28.60 27.38 4.34
C LYS A 63 -27.59 28.48 4.76
N THR A 64 -26.83 28.23 5.83
CA THR A 64 -25.97 29.28 6.43
C THR A 64 -24.58 29.30 5.83
N TYR A 65 -23.97 28.13 5.60
CA TYR A 65 -22.57 28.02 5.19
C TYR A 65 -22.37 27.18 3.91
N GLY A 66 -23.38 26.39 3.52
CA GLY A 66 -23.26 25.36 2.48
C GLY A 66 -22.49 24.14 3.02
N LEU A 67 -23.14 22.99 3.16
CA LEU A 67 -22.48 21.75 3.65
C LEU A 67 -21.31 21.33 2.77
N ARG A 68 -21.39 21.58 1.47
CA ARG A 68 -20.29 21.31 0.54
C ARG A 68 -19.08 22.20 0.83
N SER A 69 -19.29 23.46 1.21
CA SER A 69 -18.21 24.39 1.60
C SER A 69 -17.54 23.90 2.89
N ILE A 70 -18.34 23.53 3.89
CA ILE A 70 -17.83 22.97 5.14
C ILE A 70 -16.99 21.72 4.85
N LEU A 71 -17.52 20.77 4.07
CA LEU A 71 -16.83 19.53 3.72
C LEU A 71 -15.46 19.78 3.09
N LEU A 72 -15.38 20.71 2.14
CA LEU A 72 -14.14 20.96 1.41
C LEU A 72 -13.13 21.81 2.16
N ASN A 73 -13.61 22.79 2.91
CA ASN A 73 -12.74 23.81 3.52
C ASN A 73 -12.45 23.56 5.00
N HIS A 74 -13.35 22.88 5.71
CA HIS A 74 -13.29 22.72 7.17
C HIS A 74 -13.22 21.27 7.64
N THR A 75 -12.98 20.31 6.73
CA THR A 75 -12.76 18.90 7.09
C THR A 75 -11.51 18.33 6.43
N MET A 76 -11.10 17.14 6.85
CA MET A 76 -9.98 16.42 6.25
C MET A 76 -10.37 15.65 4.97
N PHE A 77 -11.54 15.92 4.39
CA PHE A 77 -12.07 15.19 3.24
C PHE A 77 -11.06 15.08 2.09
N LEU A 78 -10.40 16.18 1.73
CA LEU A 78 -9.47 16.20 0.61
C LEU A 78 -8.22 15.35 0.86
N GLN A 79 -7.76 15.21 2.11
CA GLN A 79 -6.65 14.32 2.44
C GLN A 79 -6.92 12.87 2.03
N TYR A 80 -8.17 12.43 2.09
CA TYR A 80 -8.55 11.06 1.77
C TYR A 80 -9.10 10.90 0.36
N ALA A 81 -9.70 11.95 -0.18
CA ALA A 81 -10.46 11.88 -1.43
C ALA A 81 -9.70 12.41 -2.64
N MET A 82 -8.63 13.21 -2.45
CA MET A 82 -7.98 13.91 -3.55
C MET A 82 -7.45 12.98 -4.64
N PHE A 83 -6.84 11.87 -4.24
CA PHE A 83 -6.27 10.86 -5.13
C PHE A 83 -7.16 9.63 -5.32
N GLU A 84 -8.44 9.71 -5.01
CA GLU A 84 -9.43 8.70 -5.35
C GLU A 84 -10.08 8.99 -6.71
N THR A 85 -10.62 7.96 -7.34
CA THR A 85 -11.39 8.09 -8.59
C THR A 85 -12.57 9.02 -8.41
N ASN A 86 -13.02 9.65 -9.51
CA ASN A 86 -14.16 10.57 -9.44
C ASN A 86 -15.41 9.91 -8.85
N ASP A 87 -15.69 8.65 -9.21
CA ASP A 87 -16.86 7.91 -8.69
C ASP A 87 -16.79 7.71 -7.19
N ARG A 88 -15.63 7.29 -6.67
CA ARG A 88 -15.40 7.12 -5.23
C ARG A 88 -15.52 8.45 -4.48
N ARG A 89 -14.98 9.52 -5.07
CA ARG A 89 -15.08 10.88 -4.52
C ARG A 89 -16.52 11.36 -4.48
N MET A 90 -17.31 11.11 -5.53
CA MET A 90 -18.73 11.47 -5.58
C MET A 90 -19.53 10.66 -4.57
N GLN A 91 -19.30 9.35 -4.48
CA GLN A 91 -19.92 8.49 -3.48
C GLN A 91 -19.60 8.96 -2.05
N ALA A 92 -18.33 9.26 -1.75
CA ALA A 92 -17.91 9.75 -0.45
C ALA A 92 -18.56 11.09 -0.08
N LYS A 93 -18.67 12.01 -1.06
CA LYS A 93 -19.38 13.28 -0.88
C LYS A 93 -20.86 13.04 -0.54
N ALA A 94 -21.55 12.20 -1.28
CA ALA A 94 -22.95 11.89 -1.03
C ALA A 94 -23.14 11.32 0.39
N ILE A 95 -22.34 10.32 0.77
CA ILE A 95 -22.38 9.74 2.13
C ILE A 95 -22.20 10.79 3.23
N LEU A 96 -21.28 11.73 3.06
CA LEU A 96 -21.01 12.75 4.09
C LEU A 96 -22.05 13.87 4.09
N LEU A 97 -22.56 14.28 2.92
CA LEU A 97 -23.55 15.32 2.80
C LEU A 97 -24.97 14.83 3.16
N ASP A 98 -25.33 13.60 2.80
CA ASP A 98 -26.63 13.02 3.11
C ASP A 98 -26.68 12.36 4.49
N GLY A 99 -25.52 11.93 5.01
CA GLY A 99 -25.39 11.26 6.30
C GLY A 99 -25.68 9.76 6.28
N GLU A 100 -25.97 9.20 5.12
CA GLU A 100 -26.33 7.79 4.94
C GLU A 100 -25.18 7.01 4.27
N GLY A 101 -25.01 5.74 4.63
CA GLY A 101 -23.99 4.88 4.06
C GLY A 101 -22.70 4.76 4.89
N ASP A 102 -21.75 3.96 4.40
CA ASP A 102 -20.45 3.75 5.03
C ASP A 102 -19.33 4.44 4.26
N ILE A 103 -18.67 5.39 4.91
CA ILE A 103 -17.56 6.15 4.31
C ILE A 103 -16.34 5.26 4.02
N GLN A 104 -16.15 4.17 4.76
CA GLN A 104 -15.04 3.23 4.54
C GLN A 104 -15.19 2.45 3.23
N SER A 105 -16.41 2.32 2.72
CA SER A 105 -16.66 1.72 1.41
C SER A 105 -16.19 2.62 0.25
N ALA A 106 -16.28 3.92 0.43
CA ALA A 106 -15.95 4.92 -0.59
C ALA A 106 -14.50 5.40 -0.54
N LEU A 107 -13.95 5.60 0.66
CA LEU A 107 -12.58 6.10 0.86
C LEU A 107 -11.69 5.04 1.50
N ARG A 108 -10.44 5.01 1.05
CA ARG A 108 -9.41 4.14 1.61
C ARG A 108 -8.72 4.85 2.78
N PHE A 109 -9.04 4.43 4.00
CA PHE A 109 -8.35 4.93 5.18
C PHE A 109 -7.07 4.14 5.43
N PRO A 110 -5.95 4.81 5.73
CA PRO A 110 -4.76 4.11 6.18
C PRO A 110 -5.09 3.38 7.48
N LYS A 111 -4.85 2.08 7.51
CA LYS A 111 -4.98 1.31 8.76
C LYS A 111 -3.93 1.84 9.73
N ASN A 112 -4.37 2.39 10.84
CA ASN A 112 -3.47 2.81 11.92
C ASN A 112 -2.83 1.56 12.53
N LYS A 113 -1.72 1.11 11.97
CA LYS A 113 -0.95 0.01 12.56
C LYS A 113 0.10 0.51 13.55
N ASN A 114 0.55 1.74 13.40
CA ASN A 114 1.70 2.27 14.14
C ASN A 114 1.42 3.71 14.59
N GLY A 115 0.94 3.87 15.79
CA GLY A 115 1.00 5.15 16.48
C GLY A 115 -0.33 5.82 16.79
N THR A 116 -0.40 6.32 17.97
CA THR A 116 -1.44 7.19 18.49
C THR A 116 -1.34 8.55 17.81
N ARG A 117 -2.47 9.06 17.31
CA ARG A 117 -2.54 10.44 16.81
C ARG A 117 -3.03 11.36 17.90
N PHE A 118 -2.44 12.54 17.95
CA PHE A 118 -2.84 13.60 18.86
C PHE A 118 -3.35 14.82 18.08
N LEU A 119 -4.19 15.63 18.71
CA LEU A 119 -4.46 16.98 18.22
C LEU A 119 -3.18 17.80 18.28
N ARG A 120 -2.92 18.54 17.20
CA ARG A 120 -1.68 19.31 17.03
C ARG A 120 -1.97 20.78 16.84
N TYR A 121 -1.03 21.60 17.28
CA TYR A 121 -1.10 23.05 17.19
C TYR A 121 0.26 23.67 16.90
N CYS A 122 0.26 24.89 16.39
CA CYS A 122 1.41 25.75 16.30
C CYS A 122 1.36 26.77 17.45
N PRO A 123 2.42 26.93 18.26
CA PRO A 123 2.42 27.88 19.38
C PRO A 123 2.18 29.33 18.96
N LEU A 124 2.68 29.70 17.78
CA LEU A 124 2.52 31.07 17.26
C LEU A 124 1.11 31.28 16.69
N CYS A 125 0.52 30.32 15.97
CA CYS A 125 -0.88 30.42 15.58
C CYS A 125 -1.79 30.55 16.79
N PHE A 126 -1.56 29.78 17.84
CA PHE A 126 -2.35 29.85 19.07
C PHE A 126 -2.35 31.26 19.69
N LYS A 127 -1.18 31.93 19.76
CA LYS A 127 -1.06 33.30 20.28
C LYS A 127 -1.77 34.31 19.38
N GLU A 128 -1.60 34.20 18.06
CA GLU A 128 -2.25 35.08 17.09
C GLU A 128 -3.77 34.93 17.09
N ASP A 129 -4.29 33.71 17.18
CA ASP A 129 -5.72 33.45 17.21
C ASP A 129 -6.36 34.12 18.45
N LYS A 130 -5.72 33.95 19.61
CA LYS A 130 -6.18 34.62 20.85
C LYS A 130 -6.16 36.14 20.75
N GLN A 131 -5.15 36.68 20.11
CA GLN A 131 -5.08 38.15 19.92
C GLN A 131 -6.15 38.66 18.96
N LYS A 132 -6.43 37.88 17.91
CA LYS A 132 -7.33 38.32 16.84
C LYS A 132 -8.80 38.02 17.12
N TYR A 133 -9.09 36.86 17.69
CA TYR A 133 -10.44 36.35 17.86
C TYR A 133 -10.89 36.23 19.32
N GLY A 134 -9.98 36.43 20.25
CA GLY A 134 -10.23 36.23 21.68
C GLY A 134 -10.15 34.78 22.15
N GLU A 135 -10.08 33.86 21.21
CA GLU A 135 -10.00 32.40 21.45
C GLU A 135 -9.16 31.70 20.38
N ALA A 136 -8.55 30.56 20.73
CA ALA A 136 -7.81 29.73 19.81
C ALA A 136 -8.68 28.59 19.26
N TYR A 137 -8.28 28.08 18.12
CA TYR A 137 -9.03 27.01 17.44
C TYR A 137 -8.10 25.97 16.78
N TRP A 138 -8.66 24.79 16.44
CA TRP A 138 -7.90 23.74 15.75
C TRP A 138 -7.86 24.01 14.26
N HIS A 139 -6.67 24.34 13.76
CA HIS A 139 -6.40 24.52 12.34
C HIS A 139 -6.41 23.19 11.60
N LYS A 140 -7.07 23.14 10.45
CA LYS A 140 -7.10 21.96 9.57
C LYS A 140 -5.70 21.61 9.06
N ALA A 141 -4.92 22.61 8.65
CA ALA A 141 -3.56 22.42 8.16
C ALA A 141 -2.67 21.70 9.17
N HIS A 142 -2.83 21.97 10.47
CA HIS A 142 -2.07 21.32 11.52
C HIS A 142 -2.42 19.84 11.72
N GLN A 143 -3.56 19.37 11.20
CA GLN A 143 -3.99 17.97 11.35
C GLN A 143 -3.68 17.10 10.13
N ILE A 144 -3.02 17.65 9.10
CA ILE A 144 -2.64 16.87 7.90
C ILE A 144 -1.59 15.83 8.31
N ARG A 145 -1.91 14.54 8.10
CA ARG A 145 -1.02 13.44 8.47
C ARG A 145 0.34 13.55 7.77
N GLY A 146 1.41 13.46 8.55
CA GLY A 146 2.80 13.51 8.04
C GLY A 146 3.30 14.90 7.65
N VAL A 147 2.51 15.96 7.92
CA VAL A 147 2.95 17.35 7.81
C VAL A 147 3.07 17.90 9.24
N ASP A 148 4.28 18.11 9.69
CA ASP A 148 4.56 18.39 11.09
C ASP A 148 5.14 19.80 11.32
N VAL A 149 5.06 20.63 10.29
CA VAL A 149 5.52 22.01 10.30
C VAL A 149 4.34 22.93 9.96
N CYS A 150 4.21 24.03 10.68
CA CYS A 150 3.27 25.09 10.38
C CYS A 150 3.76 25.88 9.15
N ASN A 151 3.02 25.86 8.06
CA ASN A 151 3.39 26.61 6.85
C ASN A 151 3.38 28.13 7.02
N LYS A 152 2.63 28.65 7.98
CA LYS A 152 2.57 30.08 8.26
C LYS A 152 3.79 30.59 9.05
N HIS A 153 4.25 29.81 10.02
CA HIS A 153 5.29 30.23 10.95
C HIS A 153 6.62 29.46 10.78
N GLY A 154 6.66 28.42 9.96
CA GLY A 154 7.86 27.63 9.72
C GLY A 154 8.37 26.89 10.96
N CYS A 155 7.56 26.70 12.00
CA CYS A 155 7.92 25.98 13.20
C CYS A 155 7.24 24.61 13.28
N PHE A 156 7.84 23.71 14.05
CA PHE A 156 7.24 22.40 14.31
C PHE A 156 5.91 22.52 15.04
N LEU A 157 4.98 21.62 14.66
CA LEU A 157 3.70 21.46 15.34
C LEU A 157 3.89 20.64 16.61
N HIS A 158 3.29 21.10 17.70
CA HIS A 158 3.30 20.39 18.97
C HIS A 158 2.10 19.45 19.09
N ASN A 159 2.33 18.25 19.60
CA ASN A 159 1.28 17.33 19.97
C ASN A 159 0.69 17.73 21.32
N THR A 160 -0.63 17.70 21.41
CA THR A 160 -1.30 17.73 22.71
C THR A 160 -1.27 16.34 23.36
N ASN A 161 -1.78 16.22 24.58
CA ASN A 161 -2.04 14.94 25.24
C ASN A 161 -3.38 14.30 24.81
N ILE A 162 -4.12 14.93 23.88
CA ILE A 162 -5.42 14.46 23.41
C ILE A 162 -5.26 13.52 22.24
N GLU A 163 -5.49 12.25 22.51
CA GLU A 163 -5.47 11.21 21.51
C GLU A 163 -6.68 11.28 20.58
N ILE A 164 -6.41 11.26 19.26
CA ILE A 164 -7.43 11.15 18.22
C ILE A 164 -7.65 9.67 17.92
N SER A 165 -8.56 9.01 18.60
CA SER A 165 -8.92 7.63 18.31
C SER A 165 -10.40 7.48 18.02
N ALA A 166 -10.76 6.44 17.26
CA ALA A 166 -12.17 6.07 17.03
C ALA A 166 -12.90 5.67 18.32
N LYS A 167 -12.14 5.36 19.38
CA LYS A 167 -12.62 4.97 20.71
C LYS A 167 -12.48 6.12 21.74
N SER A 168 -11.95 7.28 21.32
CA SER A 168 -11.72 8.39 22.23
C SER A 168 -13.02 8.89 22.85
N SER A 169 -12.87 9.53 24.01
CA SER A 169 -13.93 10.15 24.79
C SER A 169 -14.95 10.87 23.90
N PRO A 170 -16.24 10.80 24.18
CA PRO A 170 -17.25 11.60 23.52
C PRO A 170 -17.08 13.12 23.74
N ARG A 171 -16.07 13.55 24.50
CA ARG A 171 -15.83 14.97 24.79
C ARG A 171 -15.26 15.70 23.56
N LEU A 172 -15.75 16.92 23.35
CA LEU A 172 -15.16 17.87 22.40
C LEU A 172 -14.09 18.71 23.13
N TRP A 173 -12.94 18.85 22.51
CA TRP A 173 -11.80 19.54 23.10
C TRP A 173 -11.59 20.89 22.44
N VAL A 174 -11.71 21.95 23.22
CA VAL A 174 -11.42 23.33 22.79
C VAL A 174 -9.92 23.58 22.87
N ALA A 175 -9.38 24.32 21.93
CA ALA A 175 -7.94 24.58 21.91
C ALA A 175 -7.46 25.33 23.16
N ASP A 176 -8.24 26.30 23.62
CA ASP A 176 -7.91 27.10 24.80
C ASP A 176 -7.76 26.31 26.10
N ASP A 177 -8.50 25.20 26.22
CA ASP A 177 -8.49 24.37 27.45
C ASP A 177 -7.26 23.48 27.54
N ILE A 178 -6.55 23.26 26.42
CA ILE A 178 -5.60 22.15 26.30
C ILE A 178 -4.20 22.59 25.92
N VAL A 179 -4.10 23.70 25.20
CA VAL A 179 -2.80 24.13 24.68
C VAL A 179 -1.95 24.69 25.82
N VAL A 180 -0.79 24.09 25.99
CA VAL A 180 0.24 24.62 26.89
C VAL A 180 1.08 25.62 26.13
N ASN A 181 1.37 26.75 26.72
CA ASN A 181 2.28 27.73 26.14
C ASN A 181 3.70 27.11 26.08
N CYS A 182 4.23 26.99 24.86
CA CYS A 182 5.56 26.50 24.62
C CYS A 182 6.29 27.38 23.62
N GLU A 183 7.61 27.25 23.58
CA GLU A 183 8.44 27.93 22.61
C GLU A 183 8.24 27.28 21.20
N ALA A 184 8.50 28.08 20.19
CA ALA A 184 8.38 27.62 18.80
C ALA A 184 9.75 27.14 18.31
N ASP A 185 9.85 25.87 17.93
CA ASP A 185 11.04 25.30 17.34
C ASP A 185 10.98 25.48 15.81
N LEU A 186 11.95 26.18 15.24
CA LEU A 186 11.98 26.42 13.80
C LEU A 186 12.42 25.16 13.05
N ALA A 187 11.70 24.88 11.98
CA ALA A 187 12.02 23.79 11.08
C ALA A 187 13.00 24.23 9.97
N SER A 188 13.66 23.28 9.33
CA SER A 188 14.50 23.56 8.17
C SER A 188 13.68 24.13 7.00
N GLU A 189 14.35 24.85 6.10
CA GLU A 189 13.70 25.44 4.93
C GLU A 189 12.98 24.38 4.06
N VAL A 190 13.59 23.22 3.91
CA VAL A 190 13.03 22.12 3.10
C VAL A 190 11.76 21.56 3.74
N GLU A 191 11.73 21.43 5.06
CA GLU A 191 10.52 21.00 5.79
C GLU A 191 9.38 22.01 5.67
N GLN A 192 9.71 23.30 5.73
CA GLN A 192 8.75 24.38 5.50
C GLN A 192 8.19 24.34 4.08
N GLN A 193 9.06 24.16 3.07
CA GLN A 193 8.66 24.02 1.66
C GLN A 193 7.77 22.78 1.45
N PHE A 194 8.09 21.65 2.09
CA PHE A 194 7.25 20.45 2.01
C PHE A 194 5.87 20.66 2.66
N ALA A 195 5.83 21.28 3.84
CA ALA A 195 4.57 21.60 4.52
C ALA A 195 3.70 22.53 3.66
N ASP A 196 4.28 23.57 3.08
CA ASP A 196 3.57 24.49 2.21
C ASP A 196 3.05 23.79 0.95
N TYR A 197 3.87 22.94 0.32
CA TYR A 197 3.47 22.12 -0.83
C TYR A 197 2.27 21.23 -0.49
N ALA A 198 2.31 20.50 0.63
CA ALA A 198 1.23 19.62 1.06
C ALA A 198 -0.08 20.38 1.35
N ILE A 199 0.02 21.57 1.95
CA ILE A 199 -1.13 22.42 2.24
C ILE A 199 -1.70 23.05 0.97
N GLN A 200 -0.86 23.48 0.04
CA GLN A 200 -1.31 23.92 -1.28
C GLN A 200 -2.02 22.80 -2.03
N LEU A 201 -1.50 21.58 -1.98
CA LEU A 201 -2.14 20.39 -2.53
C LEU A 201 -3.57 20.19 -1.97
N MET A 202 -3.76 20.37 -0.67
CA MET A 202 -5.08 20.29 -0.02
C MET A 202 -6.07 21.38 -0.50
N LYS A 203 -5.60 22.44 -1.15
CA LYS A 203 -6.45 23.51 -1.71
C LYS A 203 -6.86 23.23 -3.16
N VAL A 204 -6.16 22.36 -3.87
CA VAL A 204 -6.44 22.04 -5.29
C VAL A 204 -7.78 21.33 -5.43
N ARG A 205 -8.54 21.74 -6.45
CA ARG A 205 -9.85 21.15 -6.79
C ARG A 205 -9.73 20.32 -8.07
N THR A 206 -8.91 19.27 -7.99
CA THR A 206 -8.63 18.38 -9.11
C THR A 206 -9.86 17.61 -9.59
N THR A 207 -10.05 17.51 -10.90
CA THR A 207 -10.92 16.50 -11.51
C THR A 207 -10.05 15.55 -12.32
N TRP A 208 -10.05 14.28 -11.94
CA TRP A 208 -9.24 13.28 -12.62
C TRP A 208 -9.90 12.83 -13.93
N ASN A 209 -9.28 13.14 -15.06
CA ASN A 209 -9.69 12.72 -16.41
C ASN A 209 -8.87 11.51 -16.89
N CYS A 210 -8.02 10.96 -16.04
CA CYS A 210 -7.16 9.82 -16.33
C CYS A 210 -6.91 9.01 -15.07
N PRO A 211 -6.47 7.75 -15.18
CA PRO A 211 -6.06 6.94 -14.03
C PRO A 211 -4.87 7.59 -13.30
N ILE A 212 -4.99 7.75 -11.99
CA ILE A 212 -4.00 8.44 -11.16
C ILE A 212 -2.64 7.75 -11.22
N ASN A 213 -2.61 6.43 -11.17
CA ASN A 213 -1.38 5.65 -11.27
C ASN A 213 -0.66 5.85 -12.62
N GLU A 214 -1.40 5.98 -13.71
CA GLU A 214 -0.81 6.27 -15.03
C GLU A 214 -0.26 7.70 -15.07
N TRP A 215 -0.99 8.65 -14.51
CA TRP A 215 -0.52 10.02 -14.39
C TRP A 215 0.75 10.10 -13.53
N LEU A 216 0.83 9.38 -12.41
CA LEU A 216 2.05 9.31 -11.58
C LEU A 216 3.22 8.69 -12.37
N ILE A 217 2.96 7.65 -13.17
CA ILE A 217 3.99 7.06 -14.04
C ILE A 217 4.48 8.08 -15.08
N SER A 218 3.58 8.89 -15.64
CA SER A 218 3.98 9.92 -16.61
C SER A 218 4.94 10.97 -16.03
N LYS A 219 4.90 11.19 -14.70
CA LYS A 219 5.83 12.09 -14.00
C LYS A 219 7.26 11.52 -13.86
N LEU A 220 7.44 10.23 -14.13
CA LEU A 220 8.77 9.62 -14.22
C LEU A 220 9.41 9.81 -15.59
N GLU A 221 8.66 10.24 -16.62
CA GLU A 221 9.19 10.44 -17.96
C GLU A 221 10.33 11.47 -17.96
N GLY A 222 11.41 11.16 -18.67
CA GLY A 222 12.60 12.00 -18.69
C GLY A 222 13.51 11.87 -17.47
N THR A 223 13.12 11.14 -16.45
CA THR A 223 13.96 10.86 -15.27
C THR A 223 14.74 9.54 -15.42
N LYS A 224 15.72 9.32 -14.56
CA LYS A 224 16.45 8.04 -14.47
C LYS A 224 15.60 6.88 -13.93
N TYR A 225 14.40 7.14 -13.41
CA TYR A 225 13.56 6.14 -12.74
C TYR A 225 12.65 5.34 -13.68
N ILE A 226 12.68 5.66 -14.98
CA ILE A 226 11.93 4.92 -16.00
C ILE A 226 12.82 4.69 -17.23
N SER A 227 12.68 3.52 -17.86
CA SER A 227 13.41 3.23 -19.09
C SER A 227 12.96 4.15 -20.24
N ALA A 228 13.84 4.44 -21.19
CA ALA A 228 13.55 5.30 -22.33
C ALA A 228 12.26 4.92 -23.07
N ARG A 229 11.91 3.63 -23.15
CA ARG A 229 10.66 3.13 -23.74
C ARG A 229 9.45 3.22 -22.79
N GLY A 230 9.62 3.60 -21.53
CA GLY A 230 8.53 3.71 -20.56
C GLY A 230 8.05 2.39 -19.91
N LYS A 231 8.57 1.24 -20.33
CA LYS A 231 8.05 -0.06 -19.87
C LYS A 231 8.59 -0.53 -18.52
N ARG A 232 9.82 -0.17 -18.18
CA ARG A 232 10.47 -0.60 -16.93
C ARG A 232 10.65 0.59 -16.01
N LYS A 233 10.10 0.48 -14.81
CA LYS A 233 10.29 1.43 -13.71
C LYS A 233 11.41 0.93 -12.81
N PHE A 234 12.34 1.81 -12.44
CA PHE A 234 13.47 1.51 -11.55
C PHE A 234 13.11 1.95 -10.13
N VAL A 235 12.12 1.24 -9.55
CA VAL A 235 11.53 1.60 -8.26
C VAL A 235 12.54 1.50 -7.11
N ASN A 236 13.51 0.59 -7.20
CA ASN A 236 14.57 0.47 -6.19
C ASN A 236 15.43 1.73 -6.12
N GLU A 237 15.85 2.24 -7.29
CA GLU A 237 16.65 3.47 -7.40
C GLU A 237 15.84 4.68 -6.91
N LEU A 238 14.58 4.80 -7.37
CA LEU A 238 13.67 5.85 -6.90
C LEU A 238 13.52 5.83 -5.38
N TYR A 239 13.29 4.65 -4.81
CA TYR A 239 13.12 4.51 -3.36
C TYR A 239 14.39 4.88 -2.58
N SER A 240 15.55 4.44 -3.05
CA SER A 240 16.84 4.76 -2.41
C SER A 240 17.12 6.26 -2.42
N ASP A 241 16.90 6.91 -3.58
CA ASP A 241 17.13 8.35 -3.72
C ASP A 241 16.11 9.17 -2.90
N MET A 242 14.85 8.71 -2.83
CA MET A 242 13.86 9.35 -1.95
C MET A 242 14.22 9.19 -0.47
N LEU A 243 14.73 8.02 -0.03
CA LEU A 243 15.18 7.82 1.34
C LEU A 243 16.33 8.76 1.69
N GLU A 244 17.32 8.90 0.81
CA GLU A 244 18.44 9.80 1.00
C GLU A 244 17.97 11.26 1.08
N TYR A 245 17.11 11.67 0.13
CA TYR A 245 16.53 13.01 0.09
C TYR A 245 15.77 13.37 1.36
N TYR A 246 14.89 12.45 1.85
CA TYR A 246 14.08 12.70 3.03
C TYR A 246 14.78 12.42 4.37
N LYS A 247 15.99 11.87 4.36
CA LYS A 247 16.77 11.63 5.58
C LYS A 247 17.03 12.92 6.35
N GLU A 248 17.20 14.04 5.66
CA GLU A 248 17.41 15.36 6.26
C GLU A 248 16.19 15.85 7.03
N PHE A 249 14.99 15.35 6.69
CA PHE A 249 13.75 15.69 7.40
C PHE A 249 13.56 14.93 8.71
N GLY A 250 14.45 14.01 9.06
CA GLY A 250 14.31 13.16 10.25
C GLY A 250 13.06 12.27 10.24
N ARG A 251 12.38 12.13 9.10
CA ARG A 251 11.10 11.45 8.95
C ARG A 251 11.04 10.59 7.71
N VAL A 252 10.47 9.41 7.88
CA VAL A 252 10.28 8.46 6.78
C VAL A 252 8.77 8.36 6.48
N GLY A 253 8.30 9.11 5.49
CA GLY A 253 6.91 8.99 5.05
C GLY A 253 6.67 7.70 4.27
N ILE A 254 7.56 7.37 3.35
CA ILE A 254 7.55 6.10 2.62
C ILE A 254 8.52 5.14 3.30
N GLU A 255 8.01 4.34 4.24
CA GLU A 255 8.83 3.41 5.03
C GLU A 255 9.33 2.21 4.23
N LYS A 256 8.56 1.78 3.22
CA LYS A 256 8.80 0.54 2.49
C LYS A 256 8.63 0.72 0.99
N GLN A 257 9.57 0.21 0.24
CA GLN A 257 9.58 0.23 -1.22
C GLN A 257 8.26 -0.25 -1.86
N HIS A 258 7.60 -1.24 -1.27
CA HIS A 258 6.35 -1.75 -1.83
C HIS A 258 5.20 -0.72 -1.82
N GLN A 259 5.28 0.34 -1.00
CA GLN A 259 4.31 1.44 -1.02
C GLN A 259 4.40 2.22 -2.34
N LEU A 260 5.62 2.49 -2.85
CA LEU A 260 5.83 3.07 -4.19
C LEU A 260 5.31 2.16 -5.31
N VAL A 261 5.58 0.85 -5.23
CA VAL A 261 5.02 -0.10 -6.21
C VAL A 261 3.50 -0.02 -6.24
N LYS A 262 2.86 0.08 -5.07
CA LYS A 262 1.40 0.19 -4.98
C LYS A 262 0.85 1.50 -5.54
N LEU A 263 1.59 2.61 -5.47
CA LEU A 263 1.20 3.87 -6.12
C LEU A 263 1.11 3.68 -7.63
N PHE A 264 2.14 3.07 -8.24
CA PHE A 264 2.19 2.84 -9.68
C PHE A 264 1.25 1.73 -10.20
N THR A 265 0.70 0.92 -9.32
CA THR A 265 -0.28 -0.13 -9.66
C THR A 265 -1.72 0.25 -9.28
N GLY A 266 -1.94 1.43 -8.71
CA GLY A 266 -3.28 1.90 -8.31
C GLY A 266 -3.84 1.27 -7.03
N TYR A 267 -3.03 0.51 -6.30
CA TYR A 267 -3.45 -0.11 -5.02
C TYR A 267 -3.22 0.77 -3.79
N ASN A 268 -2.55 1.89 -3.95
CA ASN A 268 -2.31 2.87 -2.89
C ASN A 268 -2.56 4.28 -3.42
N ASN A 269 -3.47 5.00 -2.76
CA ASN A 269 -3.77 6.40 -3.06
C ASN A 269 -3.56 7.26 -1.79
N ASN A 270 -2.61 6.85 -0.94
CA ASN A 270 -2.30 7.58 0.28
C ASN A 270 -1.79 8.98 -0.05
N PHE A 271 -2.41 9.99 0.54
CA PHE A 271 -2.08 11.40 0.31
C PHE A 271 -0.60 11.70 0.57
N LEU A 272 -0.07 11.24 1.70
CA LEU A 272 1.30 11.52 2.09
C LEU A 272 2.31 10.87 1.14
N ASP A 273 2.12 9.59 0.80
CA ASP A 273 3.01 8.86 -0.09
C ASP A 273 3.07 9.53 -1.48
N ILE A 274 1.91 9.96 -1.99
CA ILE A 274 1.83 10.69 -3.28
C ILE A 274 2.44 12.08 -3.15
N CYS A 275 2.14 12.83 -2.09
CA CYS A 275 2.70 14.14 -1.84
C CYS A 275 4.23 14.10 -1.81
N MET A 276 4.82 13.15 -1.10
CA MET A 276 6.26 12.95 -1.05
C MET A 276 6.86 12.62 -2.42
N LEU A 277 6.22 11.73 -3.17
CA LEU A 277 6.69 11.41 -4.53
C LEU A 277 6.67 12.65 -5.43
N LEU A 278 5.57 13.41 -5.43
CA LEU A 278 5.41 14.60 -6.27
C LEU A 278 6.37 15.73 -5.87
N PHE A 279 6.56 15.95 -4.58
CA PHE A 279 7.51 16.94 -4.08
C PHE A 279 8.95 16.57 -4.46
N PHE A 280 9.34 15.31 -4.28
CA PHE A 280 10.65 14.79 -4.70
C PHE A 280 10.89 14.97 -6.21
N LEU A 281 9.88 14.69 -7.03
CA LEU A 281 9.94 14.85 -8.48
C LEU A 281 9.78 16.32 -8.92
N LYS A 282 9.59 17.26 -7.99
CA LYS A 282 9.38 18.70 -8.25
C LYS A 282 8.19 18.98 -9.17
N VAL A 283 7.12 18.19 -9.04
CA VAL A 283 5.90 18.38 -9.82
C VAL A 283 5.17 19.63 -9.34
N SER A 284 4.83 20.52 -10.25
CA SER A 284 4.13 21.77 -9.93
C SER A 284 2.70 21.51 -9.48
N ILE A 285 2.22 22.28 -8.48
CA ILE A 285 0.81 22.25 -8.05
C ILE A 285 -0.16 22.53 -9.21
N LYS A 286 0.22 23.40 -10.16
CA LYS A 286 -0.59 23.71 -11.34
C LYS A 286 -0.88 22.49 -12.22
N GLU A 287 0.01 21.51 -12.25
CA GLU A 287 -0.19 20.26 -13.01
C GLU A 287 -1.31 19.38 -12.43
N LEU A 288 -1.64 19.56 -11.14
CA LEU A 288 -2.72 18.85 -10.49
C LEU A 288 -4.09 19.53 -10.62
N GLU A 289 -4.13 20.79 -11.03
CA GLU A 289 -5.40 21.49 -11.30
C GLU A 289 -6.11 20.85 -12.50
N ASN A 290 -5.36 20.52 -13.55
CA ASN A 290 -5.84 19.86 -14.75
C ASN A 290 -4.94 18.69 -15.16
N PRO A 291 -4.99 17.56 -14.42
CA PRO A 291 -4.15 16.43 -14.75
C PRO A 291 -4.57 15.79 -16.08
N TYR A 292 -3.62 15.65 -16.97
CA TYR A 292 -3.84 14.98 -18.25
C TYR A 292 -2.70 14.00 -18.56
N LEU A 293 -3.01 13.02 -19.37
CA LEU A 293 -2.01 12.16 -20.00
C LEU A 293 -1.77 12.64 -21.43
N PRO A 294 -0.51 12.61 -21.91
CA PRO A 294 -0.24 12.84 -23.32
C PRO A 294 -1.07 11.89 -24.19
N LYS A 295 -1.57 12.39 -25.35
CA LYS A 295 -2.35 11.57 -26.28
C LYS A 295 -1.61 10.29 -26.71
N GLU A 296 -0.29 10.39 -26.84
CA GLU A 296 0.60 9.28 -27.16
C GLU A 296 1.38 8.88 -25.91
N SER A 297 1.37 7.60 -25.59
CA SER A 297 2.18 7.05 -24.49
C SER A 297 3.69 7.20 -24.79
N GLN A 298 4.51 7.21 -23.74
CA GLN A 298 5.97 7.20 -23.91
C GLN A 298 6.44 6.04 -24.79
N THR A 299 5.79 4.89 -24.68
CA THR A 299 6.11 3.72 -25.52
C THR A 299 5.83 3.99 -27.01
N GLU A 300 4.69 4.58 -27.33
CA GLU A 300 4.34 4.93 -28.73
C GLU A 300 5.26 5.99 -29.30
N ARG A 301 5.55 7.04 -28.56
CA ARG A 301 6.51 8.08 -28.96
C ARG A 301 7.90 7.50 -29.21
N PHE A 302 8.36 6.63 -28.29
CA PHE A 302 9.64 5.93 -28.44
C PHE A 302 9.64 5.05 -29.67
N ASP A 303 8.60 4.24 -29.87
CA ASP A 303 8.50 3.31 -31.01
C ASP A 303 8.44 4.06 -32.35
N LYS A 304 7.70 5.17 -32.44
CA LYS A 304 7.69 6.07 -33.62
C LYS A 304 9.06 6.67 -33.90
N GLN A 305 9.75 7.13 -32.87
CA GLN A 305 11.08 7.72 -33.00
C GLN A 305 12.13 6.71 -33.48
N VAL A 306 12.06 5.47 -32.96
CA VAL A 306 12.92 4.38 -33.44
C VAL A 306 12.62 4.06 -34.90
N GLU A 307 11.35 4.03 -35.30
CA GLU A 307 10.95 3.78 -36.68
C GLU A 307 11.44 4.87 -37.63
N GLN A 308 11.28 6.13 -37.25
CA GLN A 308 11.79 7.24 -38.02
C GLN A 308 13.29 7.14 -38.27
N TYR A 309 14.09 6.91 -37.23
CA TYR A 309 15.54 6.76 -37.38
C TYR A 309 15.92 5.52 -38.20
N TYR A 310 15.10 4.48 -38.18
CA TYR A 310 15.31 3.31 -39.04
C TYR A 310 15.04 3.63 -40.50
N GLN A 311 14.00 4.40 -40.80
CA GLN A 311 13.70 4.90 -42.18
C GLN A 311 14.79 5.83 -42.71
N GLU A 312 15.43 6.61 -41.82
CA GLU A 312 16.61 7.43 -42.13
C GLU A 312 17.87 6.57 -42.39
N GLY A 313 17.78 5.26 -42.34
CA GLY A 313 18.89 4.32 -42.63
C GLY A 313 19.88 4.12 -41.48
N LEU A 314 19.59 4.57 -40.27
CA LEU A 314 20.48 4.38 -39.13
C LEU A 314 20.47 2.92 -38.68
N GLY A 315 21.65 2.37 -38.37
CA GLY A 315 21.80 1.05 -37.77
C GLY A 315 21.37 1.04 -36.30
N CYS A 316 20.95 -0.15 -35.79
CA CYS A 316 20.36 -0.35 -34.45
C CYS A 316 21.21 0.21 -33.29
N TYR A 317 22.52 0.17 -33.35
CA TYR A 317 23.44 0.74 -32.35
C TYR A 317 23.38 2.26 -32.32
N ARG A 318 23.31 2.91 -33.49
CA ARG A 318 23.18 4.38 -33.57
C ARG A 318 21.81 4.83 -33.10
N ILE A 319 20.75 4.10 -33.47
CA ILE A 319 19.39 4.37 -33.00
C ILE A 319 19.35 4.26 -31.47
N ALA A 320 19.83 3.14 -30.90
CA ALA A 320 19.84 2.91 -29.47
C ALA A 320 20.54 4.05 -28.70
N ARG A 321 21.67 4.53 -29.23
CA ARG A 321 22.40 5.66 -28.63
C ARG A 321 21.60 6.98 -28.69
N LYS A 322 20.91 7.23 -29.81
CA LYS A 322 20.10 8.45 -29.97
C LYS A 322 18.87 8.47 -29.06
N VAL A 323 18.20 7.31 -28.88
CA VAL A 323 16.99 7.19 -28.05
C VAL A 323 17.28 6.81 -26.60
N GLY A 324 18.54 6.76 -26.18
CA GLY A 324 18.94 6.43 -24.79
C GLY A 324 18.53 5.01 -24.35
N SER A 325 18.62 4.01 -25.25
CA SER A 325 18.19 2.65 -24.95
C SER A 325 19.26 1.60 -25.31
N SER A 326 18.98 0.32 -25.02
CA SER A 326 19.81 -0.78 -25.49
C SER A 326 19.50 -1.11 -26.95
N PRO A 327 20.49 -1.62 -27.74
CA PRO A 327 20.25 -2.05 -29.12
C PRO A 327 19.14 -3.12 -29.23
N THR A 328 19.02 -3.99 -28.22
CA THR A 328 17.95 -5.00 -28.18
C THR A 328 16.57 -4.38 -27.94
N THR A 329 16.47 -3.31 -27.19
CA THR A 329 15.22 -2.56 -26.98
C THR A 329 14.81 -1.84 -28.27
N ALA A 330 15.73 -1.18 -28.96
CA ALA A 330 15.48 -0.54 -30.24
C ALA A 330 15.04 -1.54 -31.34
N LEU A 331 15.55 -2.79 -31.29
CA LEU A 331 15.17 -3.85 -32.24
C LEU A 331 13.80 -4.52 -31.91
N LYS A 332 13.26 -4.36 -30.70
CA LYS A 332 11.98 -4.94 -30.27
C LYS A 332 10.77 -4.11 -30.62
N THR A 333 10.91 -3.02 -31.33
CA THR A 333 9.78 -2.26 -31.85
C THR A 333 9.09 -3.06 -32.95
N ASN A 334 7.77 -3.04 -32.98
CA ASN A 334 6.96 -3.90 -33.87
C ASN A 334 7.27 -3.75 -35.36
N SER A 335 7.72 -2.58 -35.78
CA SER A 335 8.07 -2.26 -37.17
C SER A 335 9.31 -2.96 -37.71
N ILE A 336 10.19 -3.44 -36.83
CA ILE A 336 11.45 -4.10 -37.24
C ILE A 336 11.27 -5.63 -37.29
N LYS A 337 10.16 -6.18 -36.78
CA LYS A 337 9.89 -7.62 -36.77
C LYS A 337 9.67 -8.24 -38.16
N ASP A 338 9.23 -7.46 -39.15
CA ASP A 338 8.80 -7.97 -40.43
C ASP A 338 9.90 -8.07 -41.51
N LYS A 339 11.13 -7.63 -41.26
CA LYS A 339 12.13 -7.49 -42.34
C LYS A 339 13.42 -8.29 -42.21
N LYS A 340 13.60 -9.17 -41.24
CA LYS A 340 14.63 -10.22 -41.33
C LYS A 340 14.20 -11.44 -40.51
N GLN A 341 13.70 -12.46 -41.15
CA GLN A 341 14.00 -13.84 -40.75
C GLN A 341 15.52 -13.92 -40.62
N ARG A 342 16.02 -13.68 -39.43
CA ARG A 342 17.40 -13.98 -39.11
C ARG A 342 17.48 -15.50 -39.10
N ASN A 343 18.08 -16.06 -40.11
CA ASN A 343 18.66 -17.38 -40.03
C ASN A 343 19.58 -17.44 -38.82
N TYR A 344 19.05 -17.91 -37.70
CA TYR A 344 19.81 -18.26 -36.50
C TYR A 344 20.64 -19.55 -36.72
N SER A 345 20.92 -19.87 -37.96
CA SER A 345 21.65 -21.07 -38.36
C SER A 345 23.13 -20.84 -38.46
N ASN A 346 23.83 -20.12 -37.73
CA ASN A 346 25.30 -20.22 -37.68
C ASN A 346 25.90 -19.43 -36.51
N ARG A 347 25.60 -19.83 -35.27
CA ARG A 347 26.64 -19.79 -34.24
C ARG A 347 27.35 -21.14 -34.29
N ALA A 348 28.39 -21.21 -35.12
CA ALA A 348 29.39 -22.24 -34.99
C ALA A 348 29.83 -22.30 -33.51
N GLY A 349 29.58 -23.42 -32.83
CA GLY A 349 30.05 -23.70 -31.47
C GLY A 349 29.00 -24.07 -30.42
N ALA A 350 27.70 -23.90 -30.67
CA ALA A 350 26.70 -24.42 -29.73
C ALA A 350 26.47 -25.91 -30.07
N THR A 351 27.17 -26.80 -29.41
CA THR A 351 26.85 -28.24 -29.43
C THR A 351 25.37 -28.40 -29.08
N LYS A 352 24.59 -28.94 -30.04
CA LYS A 352 23.18 -29.22 -29.81
C LYS A 352 23.10 -30.23 -28.67
N GLN A 353 22.66 -29.75 -27.48
CA GLN A 353 22.61 -30.56 -26.27
C GLN A 353 21.67 -31.73 -26.54
N ASN A 354 22.17 -32.96 -26.44
CA ASN A 354 21.36 -34.16 -26.66
C ASN A 354 20.47 -34.39 -25.41
N TRP A 355 19.29 -33.75 -25.43
CA TRP A 355 18.34 -33.79 -24.32
C TRP A 355 17.85 -35.20 -24.01
N GLU A 356 17.70 -36.06 -25.00
CA GLU A 356 17.27 -37.46 -24.80
C GLU A 356 18.30 -38.29 -24.03
N LYS A 357 19.57 -38.11 -24.35
CA LYS A 357 20.66 -38.74 -23.61
C LYS A 357 20.72 -38.23 -22.17
N MET A 358 20.64 -36.93 -22.02
CA MET A 358 20.64 -36.27 -20.71
C MET A 358 19.44 -36.68 -19.83
N ASP A 359 18.25 -36.85 -20.43
CA ASP A 359 17.04 -37.27 -19.72
C ASP A 359 17.20 -38.68 -19.15
N LYS A 360 17.80 -39.60 -19.93
CA LYS A 360 18.10 -40.95 -19.46
C LYS A 360 19.18 -40.99 -18.37
N GLU A 361 20.23 -40.20 -18.50
CA GLU A 361 21.34 -40.16 -17.55
C GLU A 361 20.92 -39.51 -16.22
N MET A 362 20.04 -38.49 -16.27
CA MET A 362 19.60 -37.77 -15.09
C MET A 362 18.44 -38.46 -14.35
N LEU A 363 17.75 -39.41 -14.99
CA LEU A 363 16.58 -40.05 -14.41
C LEU A 363 16.86 -40.71 -13.06
N VAL A 364 18.00 -41.38 -12.91
CA VAL A 364 18.42 -42.05 -11.68
C VAL A 364 18.63 -40.99 -10.57
N LYS A 365 19.39 -39.93 -10.85
CA LYS A 365 19.67 -38.88 -9.89
C LYS A 365 18.42 -38.09 -9.47
N VAL A 366 17.50 -37.87 -10.41
CA VAL A 366 16.20 -37.22 -10.12
C VAL A 366 15.35 -38.13 -9.24
N LYS A 367 15.38 -39.47 -9.47
CA LYS A 367 14.66 -40.44 -8.66
C LYS A 367 15.18 -40.41 -7.20
N GLU A 368 16.48 -40.56 -7.04
CA GLU A 368 17.14 -40.52 -5.72
C GLU A 368 16.82 -39.22 -4.97
N LEU A 369 16.84 -38.08 -5.66
CA LEU A 369 16.50 -36.80 -5.07
C LEU A 369 15.01 -36.71 -4.69
N CYS A 370 14.10 -37.23 -5.52
CA CYS A 370 12.68 -37.29 -5.22
C CYS A 370 12.43 -38.15 -3.97
N GLU A 371 13.06 -39.34 -3.90
CA GLU A 371 12.99 -40.23 -2.75
C GLU A 371 13.52 -39.55 -1.47
N LYS A 372 14.68 -38.89 -1.56
CA LYS A 372 15.27 -38.16 -0.45
C LYS A 372 14.36 -37.02 0.04
N ILE A 373 13.73 -36.24 -0.84
CA ILE A 373 12.78 -35.19 -0.47
C ILE A 373 11.52 -35.82 0.16
N TYR A 374 11.06 -36.94 -0.39
CA TYR A 374 9.84 -37.61 0.03
C TYR A 374 10.01 -38.26 1.41
N THR A 375 11.09 -39.01 1.63
CA THR A 375 11.35 -39.70 2.92
C THR A 375 11.94 -38.77 3.98
N GLY A 376 12.57 -37.66 3.58
CA GLY A 376 13.29 -36.73 4.46
C GLY A 376 14.71 -37.16 4.82
N ASP A 377 15.12 -38.42 4.48
CA ASP A 377 16.48 -38.93 4.72
C ASP A 377 16.96 -38.71 6.20
N GLY A 378 16.08 -39.01 7.16
CA GLY A 378 16.28 -38.76 8.58
C GLY A 378 15.82 -37.40 9.10
N ASP A 379 15.60 -36.45 8.21
CA ASP A 379 14.98 -35.14 8.52
C ASP A 379 13.48 -35.15 8.24
N ARG A 380 12.86 -33.98 8.42
CA ARG A 380 11.44 -33.79 8.15
C ARG A 380 11.12 -34.03 6.67
N PRO A 381 10.21 -34.93 6.33
CA PRO A 381 9.80 -35.20 4.97
C PRO A 381 9.12 -33.97 4.34
N LYS A 382 9.29 -33.78 3.03
CA LYS A 382 8.72 -32.63 2.30
C LYS A 382 7.94 -33.11 1.09
N ARG A 383 7.02 -32.27 0.60
CA ARG A 383 6.36 -32.53 -0.67
C ARG A 383 7.35 -32.39 -1.83
N VAL A 384 7.33 -33.35 -2.74
CA VAL A 384 8.10 -33.27 -3.96
C VAL A 384 7.40 -32.31 -4.92
N THR A 385 8.12 -31.27 -5.34
CA THR A 385 7.65 -30.30 -6.34
C THR A 385 8.70 -30.11 -7.41
N SER A 386 8.27 -29.71 -8.61
CA SER A 386 9.22 -29.41 -9.69
C SER A 386 10.27 -28.37 -9.26
N PHE A 387 9.89 -27.40 -8.46
CA PHE A 387 10.81 -26.39 -7.91
C PHE A 387 11.83 -27.00 -6.93
N ALA A 388 11.36 -27.86 -6.01
CA ALA A 388 12.26 -28.52 -5.06
C ALA A 388 13.31 -29.40 -5.77
N VAL A 389 12.88 -30.12 -6.81
CA VAL A 389 13.77 -30.98 -7.60
C VAL A 389 14.74 -30.15 -8.44
N THR A 390 14.28 -29.12 -9.15
CA THR A 390 15.19 -28.26 -9.94
C THR A 390 16.21 -27.55 -9.03
N LYS A 391 15.78 -27.07 -7.88
CA LYS A 391 16.67 -26.46 -6.89
C LYS A 391 17.68 -27.46 -6.31
N GLY A 392 17.25 -28.68 -5.96
CA GLY A 392 18.11 -29.72 -5.41
C GLY A 392 19.13 -30.22 -6.43
N MET A 393 18.78 -30.25 -7.72
CA MET A 393 19.69 -30.58 -8.83
C MET A 393 20.59 -29.40 -9.24
N GLY A 394 20.41 -28.20 -8.70
CA GLY A 394 21.10 -27.00 -9.16
C GLY A 394 20.71 -26.55 -10.58
N TRP A 395 19.50 -26.87 -11.02
CA TRP A 395 19.02 -26.57 -12.36
C TRP A 395 18.23 -25.27 -12.43
N PRO A 396 18.25 -24.59 -13.60
CA PRO A 396 17.28 -23.52 -13.86
C PRO A 396 15.84 -24.06 -13.85
N ASP A 397 14.87 -23.27 -13.39
CA ASP A 397 13.46 -23.66 -13.18
C ASP A 397 12.80 -24.35 -14.38
N LYS A 398 13.19 -24.01 -15.61
CA LYS A 398 12.62 -24.58 -16.85
C LYS A 398 13.33 -25.83 -17.37
N ARG A 399 14.35 -26.31 -16.68
CA ARG A 399 15.18 -27.46 -17.16
C ARG A 399 14.35 -28.73 -17.35
N LEU A 400 13.44 -29.03 -16.42
CA LEU A 400 12.55 -30.19 -16.50
C LEU A 400 11.67 -30.21 -17.74
N ASN A 401 11.40 -29.09 -18.38
CA ASN A 401 10.62 -29.06 -19.63
C ASN A 401 11.33 -29.67 -20.81
N TYR A 402 12.66 -29.81 -20.75
CA TYR A 402 13.49 -30.47 -21.78
C TYR A 402 13.81 -31.93 -21.46
N LEU A 403 13.34 -32.42 -20.29
CA LEU A 403 13.61 -33.77 -19.77
C LEU A 403 12.29 -34.48 -19.46
N PRO A 404 11.59 -35.00 -20.49
CA PRO A 404 10.22 -35.52 -20.36
C PRO A 404 10.10 -36.68 -19.38
N LYS A 405 11.06 -37.63 -19.36
CA LYS A 405 11.04 -38.77 -18.44
C LYS A 405 11.25 -38.33 -16.98
N CYS A 406 12.22 -37.45 -16.76
CA CYS A 406 12.44 -36.86 -15.43
C CYS A 406 11.20 -36.06 -14.97
N LYS A 407 10.55 -35.32 -15.88
CA LYS A 407 9.33 -34.58 -15.58
C LYS A 407 8.17 -35.47 -15.19
N GLU A 408 7.99 -36.59 -15.88
CA GLU A 408 6.96 -37.58 -15.59
C GLU A 408 7.19 -38.24 -14.23
N LEU A 409 8.42 -38.62 -13.93
CA LEU A 409 8.81 -39.14 -12.64
C LEU A 409 8.52 -38.16 -11.51
N VAL A 410 8.86 -36.87 -11.68
CA VAL A 410 8.56 -35.85 -10.68
C VAL A 410 7.06 -35.66 -10.50
N LYS A 411 6.26 -35.78 -11.57
CA LYS A 411 4.79 -35.72 -11.48
C LYS A 411 4.20 -36.87 -10.65
N THR A 412 4.76 -38.09 -10.74
CA THR A 412 4.28 -39.23 -9.93
C THR A 412 4.42 -38.95 -8.43
N TYR A 413 5.54 -38.38 -8.00
CA TYR A 413 5.71 -37.97 -6.59
C TYR A 413 4.89 -36.74 -6.24
N ALA A 414 4.73 -35.81 -7.16
CA ALA A 414 3.99 -34.56 -6.95
C ALA A 414 2.46 -34.75 -6.94
N SER A 415 1.96 -35.95 -7.36
CA SER A 415 0.53 -36.30 -7.32
C SER A 415 0.00 -36.51 -5.91
N GLU A 416 0.89 -36.64 -4.92
CA GLU A 416 0.52 -36.72 -3.49
C GLU A 416 -0.40 -35.55 -3.08
N SER A 417 -1.58 -35.87 -2.56
CA SER A 417 -2.50 -34.87 -2.00
C SER A 417 -1.88 -34.16 -0.78
N ILE A 418 -2.45 -33.06 -0.37
CA ILE A 418 -1.96 -32.36 0.83
C ILE A 418 -2.25 -33.16 2.10
N GLU A 419 -3.37 -33.89 2.11
CA GLU A 419 -3.79 -34.77 3.19
C GLU A 419 -2.85 -35.98 3.34
N GLU A 420 -2.45 -36.59 2.23
CA GLU A 420 -1.46 -37.67 2.23
C GLU A 420 -0.10 -37.19 2.73
N TYR A 421 0.35 -36.04 2.29
CA TYR A 421 1.57 -35.43 2.81
C TYR A 421 1.52 -35.21 4.32
N TRP A 422 0.43 -34.63 4.84
CA TRP A 422 0.26 -34.43 6.29
C TRP A 422 0.21 -35.73 7.06
N ALA A 423 -0.42 -36.77 6.52
CA ALA A 423 -0.44 -38.10 7.15
C ALA A 423 0.98 -38.68 7.25
N ARG A 424 1.74 -38.66 6.18
CA ARG A 424 3.14 -39.10 6.13
C ARG A 424 4.02 -38.31 7.11
N GLU A 425 3.81 -37.02 7.19
CA GLU A 425 4.51 -36.14 8.13
C GLU A 425 4.16 -36.44 9.61
N CYS A 426 2.91 -36.74 9.89
CA CYS A 426 2.49 -37.16 11.23
C CYS A 426 3.10 -38.51 11.63
N VAL A 427 3.18 -39.48 10.72
CA VAL A 427 3.84 -40.76 10.96
C VAL A 427 5.31 -40.55 11.28
N TRP A 428 6.03 -39.81 10.44
CA TRP A 428 7.44 -39.46 10.69
C TRP A 428 7.65 -38.78 12.06
N ALA A 429 6.82 -37.81 12.39
CA ALA A 429 6.93 -37.08 13.66
C ALA A 429 6.64 -38.02 14.84
N TYR A 430 5.64 -38.89 14.72
CA TYR A 430 5.32 -39.89 15.71
C TYR A 430 6.51 -40.83 15.95
N GLU A 431 7.07 -41.41 14.90
CA GLU A 431 8.23 -42.31 14.97
C GLU A 431 9.46 -41.63 15.60
N LYS A 432 9.67 -40.36 15.27
CA LYS A 432 10.79 -39.60 15.81
C LYS A 432 10.61 -39.30 17.29
N ILE A 433 9.42 -38.90 17.72
CA ILE A 433 9.13 -38.63 19.15
C ILE A 433 9.22 -39.93 19.97
N MET A 434 8.70 -41.02 19.42
CA MET A 434 8.74 -42.32 20.10
C MET A 434 10.15 -42.92 20.30
N LYS A 435 11.13 -42.45 19.53
CA LYS A 435 12.56 -42.79 19.77
C LYS A 435 13.13 -42.04 20.95
N GLU A 436 12.59 -40.89 21.29
CA GLU A 436 13.10 -40.01 22.36
C GLU A 436 12.26 -39.98 23.62
N SER A 437 10.99 -40.42 23.58
CA SER A 437 10.08 -40.39 24.69
C SER A 437 9.06 -41.55 24.66
N VAL A 438 8.66 -42.01 25.85
CA VAL A 438 7.71 -43.16 26.01
C VAL A 438 6.25 -42.77 25.76
N ASN A 439 5.92 -41.51 25.95
CA ASN A 439 4.57 -40.99 25.78
C ASN A 439 4.57 -39.77 24.83
N ILE A 440 3.57 -39.75 23.97
CA ILE A 440 3.37 -38.69 23.01
C ILE A 440 2.03 -37.97 23.23
N ASN A 441 2.00 -36.67 23.09
CA ASN A 441 0.79 -35.86 23.16
C ASN A 441 0.62 -34.98 21.92
N TRP A 442 -0.57 -34.44 21.73
CA TRP A 442 -0.91 -33.58 20.60
C TRP A 442 0.04 -32.38 20.45
N ARG A 443 0.46 -31.78 21.56
CA ARG A 443 1.33 -30.61 21.53
C ARG A 443 2.69 -30.93 20.86
N GLN A 444 3.28 -32.06 21.26
CA GLN A 444 4.56 -32.51 20.68
C GLN A 444 4.44 -32.81 19.19
N LEU A 445 3.37 -33.51 18.78
CA LEU A 445 3.11 -33.80 17.36
C LEU A 445 2.92 -32.52 16.54
N ARG A 446 2.11 -31.60 17.04
CA ARG A 446 1.87 -30.30 16.42
C ARG A 446 3.14 -29.46 16.32
N ASP A 447 3.92 -29.39 17.37
CA ASP A 447 5.13 -28.56 17.41
C ASP A 447 6.20 -29.07 16.42
N MET A 448 6.21 -30.39 16.11
CA MET A 448 7.07 -30.97 15.08
C MET A 448 6.55 -30.79 13.64
N THR A 449 5.24 -30.84 13.46
CA THR A 449 4.61 -30.85 12.12
C THR A 449 4.02 -29.50 11.72
N ASN A 450 3.72 -28.60 12.67
CA ASN A 450 2.92 -27.38 12.50
C ASN A 450 1.49 -27.64 11.95
N ILE A 451 0.97 -28.84 12.05
CA ILE A 451 -0.37 -29.21 11.61
C ILE A 451 -1.41 -28.70 12.61
N ARG A 452 -2.48 -28.12 12.11
CA ARG A 452 -3.62 -27.73 12.93
C ARG A 452 -4.53 -28.93 13.18
N ARG A 453 -5.36 -28.85 14.23
CA ARG A 453 -6.31 -29.92 14.56
C ARG A 453 -7.28 -30.23 13.40
N SER A 454 -7.75 -29.18 12.73
CA SER A 454 -8.59 -29.30 11.52
C SER A 454 -7.90 -30.01 10.36
N ASP A 455 -6.60 -29.82 10.19
CA ASP A 455 -5.83 -30.44 9.12
C ASP A 455 -5.53 -31.91 9.44
N PHE A 456 -5.31 -32.21 10.73
CA PHE A 456 -5.18 -33.59 11.20
C PHE A 456 -6.48 -34.39 10.98
N GLU A 457 -7.64 -33.82 11.29
CA GLU A 457 -8.94 -34.46 11.03
C GLU A 457 -9.12 -34.85 9.55
N ARG A 458 -8.56 -34.06 8.64
CA ARG A 458 -8.59 -34.33 7.19
C ARG A 458 -7.62 -35.43 6.76
N CYS A 459 -6.46 -35.52 7.40
CA CYS A 459 -5.41 -36.45 7.00
C CYS A 459 -5.42 -37.78 7.76
N LYS A 460 -6.13 -37.90 8.89
CA LYS A 460 -6.12 -39.10 9.74
C LYS A 460 -6.53 -40.38 9.03
N ASN A 461 -7.35 -40.31 7.97
CA ASN A 461 -7.80 -41.47 7.21
C ASN A 461 -6.72 -41.98 6.23
N TYR A 462 -5.67 -41.21 5.99
CA TYR A 462 -4.56 -41.59 5.14
C TYR A 462 -3.36 -42.17 5.89
N LEU A 463 -3.42 -42.23 7.23
CA LEU A 463 -2.31 -42.73 8.07
C LEU A 463 -1.97 -44.20 7.76
N ASP A 464 -2.97 -45.03 7.47
CA ASP A 464 -2.79 -46.45 7.16
C ASP A 464 -1.96 -46.66 5.85
N ASN A 465 -1.82 -45.65 5.00
CA ASN A 465 -0.98 -45.72 3.81
C ASN A 465 0.52 -45.63 4.12
N TYR A 466 0.88 -45.16 5.30
CA TYR A 466 2.28 -44.83 5.67
C TYR A 466 2.82 -45.58 6.88
N THR A 467 1.95 -46.29 7.63
CA THR A 467 2.35 -47.09 8.78
C THR A 467 1.38 -48.25 9.00
N ASP A 468 1.70 -49.17 9.91
CA ASP A 468 0.82 -50.24 10.26
C ASP A 468 -0.44 -49.77 11.00
N ASN A 469 -1.52 -50.51 10.93
CA ASN A 469 -2.81 -50.15 11.53
C ASN A 469 -2.71 -49.87 13.04
N ALA A 470 -1.88 -50.62 13.76
CA ALA A 470 -1.73 -50.44 15.20
C ALA A 470 -1.07 -49.08 15.53
N THR A 471 -0.08 -48.68 14.75
CA THR A 471 0.59 -47.37 14.88
C THR A 471 -0.33 -46.25 14.41
N ALA A 472 -1.05 -46.43 13.32
CA ALA A 472 -2.04 -45.46 12.82
C ALA A 472 -3.12 -45.18 13.88
N ASP A 473 -3.63 -46.22 14.55
CA ASP A 473 -4.60 -46.08 15.65
C ASP A 473 -4.05 -45.36 16.87
N LYS A 474 -2.77 -45.60 17.21
CA LYS A 474 -2.11 -44.83 18.26
C LYS A 474 -2.03 -43.35 17.92
N ILE A 475 -1.68 -43.01 16.70
CA ILE A 475 -1.62 -41.62 16.24
C ILE A 475 -3.02 -40.98 16.30
N ARG A 476 -4.07 -41.67 15.87
CA ARG A 476 -5.46 -41.19 15.91
C ARG A 476 -5.94 -40.88 17.33
N ARG A 477 -5.43 -41.60 18.32
CA ARG A 477 -5.80 -41.43 19.76
C ARG A 477 -5.04 -40.31 20.46
N ILE A 478 -4.09 -39.67 19.83
CA ILE A 478 -3.32 -38.55 20.40
C ILE A 478 -4.18 -37.27 20.57
N ILE A 479 -5.27 -37.16 19.82
CA ILE A 479 -6.23 -36.05 19.87
C ILE A 479 -7.47 -36.42 20.64
#